data_355321a4e61e1522f4a3e7f319eb5802
#
_entry.id   355321a4e61e1522f4a3e7f319eb5802
#
_cell.length_a   1.000
_cell.length_b   1.000
_cell.length_c   1.000
_cell.angle_alpha   90.00
_cell.angle_beta   90.00
_cell.angle_gamma   90.00
#
_symmetry.space_group_name_H-M   'P 1'
#
loop_
_entity.id
_entity.type
_entity.pdbx_description
1 polymer ?
#
loop_
_entity_poly.entity_id
_entity_poly.type
_entity_poly.pdbx_seq_one_letter_code
_entity_poly.pdbx_strand_id
1 'polypeptide(L)'
;RLGPMGFVCLPALAEEAGSTGNYAFLDQLAALQWVRANIAAFGGDANNITIMGQSAGAMSVQQLVLSPITRGLFSKAVMSSGGGVSQMLTAKPAEAHYPFWKQVMETAGCSTLAEFRALAPAQLFAAWDAVRTQPQFKGMGCEPVVDGRFQVKTGPETLAADEQQHIPYLIGFTSEDIVPPYLYQMAQDWCARNADSYGWFFDRQLPGDDRGAWHSSDLWYWFGTLAHCWRPFTEKDTALSAQMVDYLTNFAKTGNPNGADLPQWQTVTAQQTDFLRLGEEPTHMGSVDVQKLLWTMQNVPAVGE
;
A
#
# COMPACT_ATOMS: atom_id res chain seq x y z
N ARG A 1 -5.05 -14.55 1.11
CA ARG A 1 -4.39 -15.10 2.32
C ARG A 1 -3.51 -14.03 2.95
N LEU A 2 -3.36 -14.10 4.27
CA LEU A 2 -2.55 -13.17 5.06
C LEU A 2 -1.54 -13.94 5.91
N GLY A 3 -0.55 -13.22 6.46
CA GLY A 3 0.45 -13.77 7.36
C GLY A 3 1.18 -14.99 6.77
N PRO A 4 1.44 -16.02 7.59
CA PRO A 4 2.17 -17.20 7.12
C PRO A 4 1.49 -17.92 5.95
N MET A 5 0.17 -17.88 5.85
CA MET A 5 -0.56 -18.50 4.74
C MET A 5 -0.41 -17.76 3.42
N GLY A 6 -0.08 -16.47 3.46
CA GLY A 6 0.12 -15.62 2.27
C GLY A 6 1.56 -15.56 1.78
N PHE A 7 2.53 -15.91 2.64
CA PHE A 7 3.95 -15.65 2.36
C PHE A 7 4.87 -16.84 2.60
N VAL A 8 4.32 -18.04 2.84
CA VAL A 8 5.16 -19.26 2.97
C VAL A 8 6.08 -19.42 1.77
N CYS A 9 7.37 -19.62 2.03
CA CYS A 9 8.40 -19.69 1.00
C CYS A 9 9.35 -20.88 1.28
N LEU A 10 9.18 -21.95 0.50
CA LEU A 10 9.90 -23.22 0.69
C LEU A 10 10.37 -23.78 -0.66
N PRO A 11 11.57 -24.40 -0.73
CA PRO A 11 12.05 -25.06 -1.95
C PRO A 11 11.05 -26.06 -2.52
N ALA A 12 10.49 -26.92 -1.68
CA ALA A 12 9.52 -27.94 -2.09
C ALA A 12 8.25 -27.36 -2.74
N LEU A 13 7.83 -26.13 -2.35
CA LEU A 13 6.73 -25.43 -3.02
C LEU A 13 7.14 -24.87 -4.38
N ALA A 14 8.38 -24.40 -4.50
CA ALA A 14 8.92 -23.94 -5.78
C ALA A 14 9.09 -25.11 -6.77
N GLU A 15 9.54 -26.28 -6.31
CA GLU A 15 9.64 -27.50 -7.11
C GLU A 15 8.27 -27.98 -7.62
N GLU A 16 7.23 -27.89 -6.76
CA GLU A 16 5.87 -28.32 -7.09
C GLU A 16 5.16 -27.38 -8.07
N ALA A 17 5.29 -26.05 -7.88
CA ALA A 17 4.44 -25.05 -8.56
C ALA A 17 5.24 -24.08 -9.45
N GLY A 18 6.55 -24.22 -9.54
CA GLY A 18 7.44 -23.34 -10.30
C GLY A 18 7.71 -21.99 -9.63
N SER A 19 7.06 -21.69 -8.50
CA SER A 19 7.28 -20.46 -7.70
C SER A 19 6.79 -20.63 -6.26
N THR A 20 7.23 -19.75 -5.35
CA THR A 20 6.83 -19.78 -3.94
C THR A 20 6.88 -18.38 -3.34
N GLY A 21 6.18 -18.16 -2.22
CA GLY A 21 6.34 -16.97 -1.35
C GLY A 21 5.36 -15.82 -1.59
N ASN A 22 4.73 -15.70 -2.74
CA ASN A 22 3.88 -14.55 -3.11
C ASN A 22 2.38 -14.89 -3.15
N TYR A 23 1.90 -15.83 -2.35
CA TYR A 23 0.52 -16.32 -2.42
C TYR A 23 -0.52 -15.25 -2.11
N ALA A 24 -0.22 -14.31 -1.20
CA ALA A 24 -1.09 -13.18 -0.92
C ALA A 24 -1.31 -12.30 -2.18
N PHE A 25 -0.25 -12.03 -2.93
CA PHE A 25 -0.34 -11.26 -4.17
C PHE A 25 -0.97 -12.06 -5.32
N LEU A 26 -0.76 -13.37 -5.36
CA LEU A 26 -1.45 -14.25 -6.32
C LEU A 26 -2.96 -14.31 -6.04
N ASP A 27 -3.39 -14.21 -4.77
CA ASP A 27 -4.81 -14.08 -4.41
C ASP A 27 -5.38 -12.73 -4.88
N GLN A 28 -4.63 -11.63 -4.73
CA GLN A 28 -5.01 -10.31 -5.25
C GLN A 28 -5.06 -10.31 -6.78
N LEU A 29 -4.10 -10.94 -7.45
CA LEU A 29 -4.11 -11.14 -8.90
C LEU A 29 -5.37 -11.90 -9.35
N ALA A 30 -5.70 -13.01 -8.67
CA ALA A 30 -6.90 -13.78 -8.99
C ALA A 30 -8.19 -12.96 -8.79
N ALA A 31 -8.24 -12.13 -7.74
CA ALA A 31 -9.36 -11.22 -7.51
C ALA A 31 -9.48 -10.17 -8.64
N LEU A 32 -8.37 -9.57 -9.08
CA LEU A 32 -8.37 -8.62 -10.20
C LEU A 32 -8.82 -9.27 -11.51
N GLN A 33 -8.36 -10.49 -11.78
CA GLN A 33 -8.78 -11.26 -12.95
C GLN A 33 -10.27 -11.56 -12.91
N TRP A 34 -10.80 -11.93 -11.73
CA TRP A 34 -12.22 -12.16 -11.53
C TRP A 34 -13.03 -10.89 -11.74
N VAL A 35 -12.61 -9.76 -11.13
CA VAL A 35 -13.27 -8.46 -11.34
C VAL A 35 -13.31 -8.12 -12.82
N ARG A 36 -12.18 -8.20 -13.51
CA ARG A 36 -12.12 -7.90 -14.96
C ARG A 36 -13.05 -8.77 -15.79
N ALA A 37 -13.17 -10.04 -15.45
CA ALA A 37 -14.02 -10.98 -16.18
C ALA A 37 -15.52 -10.78 -15.92
N ASN A 38 -15.90 -10.24 -14.75
CA ASN A 38 -17.29 -10.26 -14.29
C ASN A 38 -17.89 -8.86 -14.09
N ILE A 39 -17.09 -7.80 -13.94
CA ILE A 39 -17.59 -6.49 -13.47
C ILE A 39 -18.64 -5.87 -14.40
N ALA A 40 -18.65 -6.20 -15.69
CA ALA A 40 -19.65 -5.75 -16.64
C ALA A 40 -21.06 -6.23 -16.25
N ALA A 41 -21.19 -7.42 -15.67
CA ALA A 41 -22.47 -7.93 -15.17
C ALA A 41 -23.01 -7.15 -13.96
N PHE A 42 -22.15 -6.36 -13.30
CA PHE A 42 -22.48 -5.48 -12.17
C PHE A 42 -22.59 -4.00 -12.61
N GLY A 43 -22.56 -3.71 -13.92
CA GLY A 43 -22.64 -2.36 -14.47
C GLY A 43 -21.31 -1.59 -14.48
N GLY A 44 -20.18 -2.23 -14.15
CA GLY A 44 -18.85 -1.64 -14.20
C GLY A 44 -18.16 -1.80 -15.56
N ASP A 45 -17.04 -1.08 -15.73
CA ASP A 45 -16.20 -1.13 -16.93
C ASP A 45 -14.90 -1.89 -16.64
N ALA A 46 -14.71 -3.04 -17.29
CA ALA A 46 -13.52 -3.88 -17.17
C ALA A 46 -12.21 -3.20 -17.64
N ASN A 47 -12.31 -2.11 -18.42
CA ASN A 47 -11.18 -1.33 -18.88
C ASN A 47 -10.88 -0.12 -17.96
N ASN A 48 -11.75 0.14 -16.98
CA ASN A 48 -11.62 1.28 -16.08
C ASN A 48 -11.53 0.83 -14.61
N ILE A 49 -10.57 -0.01 -14.29
CA ILE A 49 -10.32 -0.51 -12.95
C ILE A 49 -9.25 0.34 -12.27
N THR A 50 -9.55 0.86 -11.08
CA THR A 50 -8.59 1.54 -10.19
C THR A 50 -8.32 0.64 -8.99
N ILE A 51 -7.06 0.37 -8.70
CA ILE A 51 -6.67 -0.31 -7.45
C ILE A 51 -6.31 0.72 -6.38
N MET A 52 -6.68 0.44 -5.13
CA MET A 52 -6.41 1.34 -4.01
C MET A 52 -5.95 0.54 -2.79
N GLY A 53 -5.01 1.10 -2.03
CA GLY A 53 -4.56 0.53 -0.78
C GLY A 53 -4.03 1.57 0.19
N GLN A 54 -4.14 1.26 1.48
CA GLN A 54 -3.61 2.07 2.57
C GLN A 54 -2.62 1.23 3.38
N SER A 55 -1.50 1.83 3.84
CA SER A 55 -0.48 1.14 4.66
C SER A 55 0.07 -0.10 3.94
N ALA A 56 -0.01 -1.26 4.54
CA ALA A 56 0.34 -2.53 3.91
C ALA A 56 -0.44 -2.78 2.61
N GLY A 57 -1.68 -2.27 2.50
CA GLY A 57 -2.44 -2.29 1.26
C GLY A 57 -1.83 -1.42 0.16
N ALA A 58 -1.27 -0.25 0.49
CA ALA A 58 -0.53 0.58 -0.45
C ALA A 58 0.78 -0.09 -0.90
N MET A 59 1.46 -0.78 0.01
CA MET A 59 2.63 -1.62 -0.32
C MET A 59 2.23 -2.79 -1.24
N SER A 60 1.04 -3.37 -1.05
CA SER A 60 0.50 -4.38 -1.97
C SER A 60 0.21 -3.81 -3.35
N VAL A 61 -0.39 -2.60 -3.43
CA VAL A 61 -0.56 -1.88 -4.70
C VAL A 61 0.79 -1.68 -5.39
N GLN A 62 1.83 -1.28 -4.66
CA GLN A 62 3.19 -1.17 -5.20
C GLN A 62 3.67 -2.50 -5.81
N GLN A 63 3.51 -3.64 -5.12
CA GLN A 63 3.91 -4.93 -5.68
C GLN A 63 3.12 -5.29 -6.94
N LEU A 64 1.84 -4.95 -6.99
CA LEU A 64 1.01 -5.16 -8.18
C LEU A 64 1.47 -4.29 -9.36
N VAL A 65 1.83 -3.02 -9.15
CA VAL A 65 2.30 -2.15 -10.24
C VAL A 65 3.71 -2.47 -10.73
N LEU A 66 4.51 -3.16 -9.91
CA LEU A 66 5.85 -3.64 -10.27
C LEU A 66 5.83 -5.02 -10.96
N SER A 67 4.76 -5.80 -10.79
CA SER A 67 4.66 -7.16 -11.32
C SER A 67 4.31 -7.16 -12.82
N PRO A 68 5.06 -7.90 -13.67
CA PRO A 68 4.75 -7.95 -15.09
C PRO A 68 3.45 -8.69 -15.41
N ILE A 69 3.00 -9.62 -14.55
CA ILE A 69 1.80 -10.43 -14.81
C ILE A 69 0.49 -9.72 -14.47
N THR A 70 0.55 -8.53 -13.89
CA THR A 70 -0.62 -7.70 -13.59
C THR A 70 -0.89 -6.62 -14.66
N ARG A 71 0.01 -6.49 -15.63
CA ARG A 71 -0.11 -5.47 -16.68
C ARG A 71 -1.44 -5.58 -17.41
N GLY A 72 -2.10 -4.42 -17.53
CA GLY A 72 -3.40 -4.31 -18.21
C GLY A 72 -4.61 -4.82 -17.39
N LEU A 73 -4.44 -5.25 -16.13
CA LEU A 73 -5.55 -5.64 -15.28
C LEU A 73 -6.23 -4.44 -14.58
N PHE A 74 -5.53 -3.34 -14.47
CA PHE A 74 -6.02 -2.06 -13.94
C PHE A 74 -5.38 -0.90 -14.72
N SER A 75 -5.99 0.26 -14.64
CA SER A 75 -5.59 1.46 -15.41
C SER A 75 -5.15 2.62 -14.52
N LYS A 76 -5.34 2.54 -13.21
CA LYS A 76 -5.00 3.59 -12.23
C LYS A 76 -4.69 2.97 -10.87
N ALA A 77 -3.91 3.67 -10.05
CA ALA A 77 -3.58 3.21 -8.71
C ALA A 77 -3.55 4.34 -7.68
N VAL A 78 -3.97 4.01 -6.45
CA VAL A 78 -3.96 4.91 -5.28
C VAL A 78 -3.19 4.25 -4.15
N MET A 79 -2.18 4.95 -3.63
CA MET A 79 -1.33 4.48 -2.54
C MET A 79 -1.38 5.49 -1.37
N SER A 80 -2.04 5.11 -0.27
CA SER A 80 -2.14 5.92 0.93
C SER A 80 -1.20 5.41 2.02
N SER A 81 -0.37 6.28 2.57
CA SER A 81 0.52 6.00 3.71
C SER A 81 1.39 4.75 3.52
N GLY A 82 1.92 4.58 2.30
CA GLY A 82 2.76 3.44 1.91
C GLY A 82 2.96 3.38 0.40
N GLY A 83 3.75 2.43 -0.06
CA GLY A 83 4.13 2.33 -1.47
C GLY A 83 5.14 3.41 -1.89
N GLY A 84 5.18 3.73 -3.18
CA GLY A 84 6.15 4.69 -3.72
C GLY A 84 7.55 4.11 -3.96
N VAL A 85 8.58 4.96 -4.05
CA VAL A 85 9.97 4.50 -4.15
C VAL A 85 10.47 4.15 -2.76
N SER A 86 10.31 2.90 -2.36
CA SER A 86 10.61 2.43 -1.01
C SER A 86 11.50 1.21 -1.02
N GLN A 87 12.40 1.14 -0.03
CA GLN A 87 13.12 -0.09 0.33
C GLN A 87 12.34 -0.93 1.36
N MET A 88 11.27 -0.40 1.91
CA MET A 88 10.37 -1.16 2.79
C MET A 88 9.64 -2.22 1.96
N LEU A 89 9.58 -3.43 2.46
CA LEU A 89 9.02 -4.58 1.76
C LEU A 89 9.61 -4.80 0.35
N THR A 90 10.90 -4.53 0.18
CA THR A 90 11.61 -4.88 -1.06
C THR A 90 11.70 -6.40 -1.18
N ALA A 91 11.21 -6.93 -2.31
CA ALA A 91 11.34 -8.33 -2.62
C ALA A 91 12.81 -8.76 -2.62
N LYS A 92 13.11 -9.84 -1.91
CA LYS A 92 14.43 -10.49 -1.91
C LYS A 92 14.33 -11.81 -2.68
N PRO A 93 15.46 -12.39 -3.14
CA PRO A 93 15.44 -13.74 -3.69
C PRO A 93 14.73 -14.74 -2.75
N ALA A 94 13.94 -15.66 -3.31
CA ALA A 94 13.18 -16.63 -2.52
C ALA A 94 14.08 -17.43 -1.57
N GLU A 95 15.31 -17.72 -1.99
CA GLU A 95 16.31 -18.47 -1.23
C GLU A 95 16.69 -17.77 0.08
N ALA A 96 16.62 -16.44 0.14
CA ALA A 96 16.88 -15.68 1.36
C ALA A 96 15.84 -15.95 2.47
N HIS A 97 14.66 -16.42 2.09
CA HIS A 97 13.56 -16.71 3.01
C HIS A 97 13.48 -18.18 3.44
N TYR A 98 14.16 -19.09 2.73
CA TYR A 98 14.12 -20.52 3.03
C TYR A 98 14.56 -20.88 4.46
N PRO A 99 15.63 -20.31 5.03
CA PRO A 99 16.02 -20.60 6.42
C PRO A 99 14.94 -20.27 7.44
N PHE A 100 14.25 -19.14 7.28
CA PHE A 100 13.14 -18.74 8.13
C PHE A 100 12.00 -19.78 8.07
N TRP A 101 11.54 -20.13 6.86
CA TRP A 101 10.41 -21.03 6.69
C TRP A 101 10.74 -22.48 7.05
N LYS A 102 11.99 -22.89 6.87
CA LYS A 102 12.47 -24.18 7.38
C LYS A 102 12.40 -24.22 8.90
N GLN A 103 12.82 -23.16 9.58
CA GLN A 103 12.73 -23.06 11.04
C GLN A 103 11.25 -23.04 11.50
N VAL A 104 10.33 -22.43 10.76
CA VAL A 104 8.89 -22.50 11.06
C VAL A 104 8.37 -23.95 10.96
N MET A 105 8.75 -24.70 9.93
CA MET A 105 8.40 -26.12 9.79
C MET A 105 8.93 -26.96 10.97
N GLU A 106 10.21 -26.79 11.31
CA GLU A 106 10.86 -27.49 12.44
C GLU A 106 10.18 -27.16 13.76
N THR A 107 9.86 -25.89 14.00
CA THR A 107 9.16 -25.42 15.23
C THR A 107 7.74 -25.98 15.31
N ALA A 108 7.08 -26.21 14.17
CA ALA A 108 5.78 -26.87 14.10
C ALA A 108 5.86 -28.40 14.21
N GLY A 109 7.07 -28.97 14.33
CA GLY A 109 7.30 -30.44 14.40
C GLY A 109 7.11 -31.16 13.06
N CYS A 110 7.21 -30.42 11.92
CA CYS A 110 7.03 -30.98 10.59
C CYS A 110 8.36 -31.24 9.89
N SER A 111 8.51 -32.41 9.30
CA SER A 111 9.67 -32.83 8.51
C SER A 111 9.40 -32.84 7.01
N THR A 112 8.12 -32.87 6.63
CA THR A 112 7.68 -32.94 5.24
C THR A 112 6.67 -31.83 4.91
N LEU A 113 6.57 -31.48 3.62
CA LEU A 113 5.56 -30.54 3.13
C LEU A 113 4.13 -31.05 3.38
N ALA A 114 3.91 -32.38 3.32
CA ALA A 114 2.61 -33.00 3.59
C ALA A 114 2.18 -32.78 5.05
N GLU A 115 3.08 -32.98 6.01
CA GLU A 115 2.83 -32.70 7.43
C GLU A 115 2.56 -31.21 7.65
N PHE A 116 3.34 -30.34 7.03
CA PHE A 116 3.17 -28.88 7.14
C PHE A 116 1.83 -28.40 6.58
N ARG A 117 1.36 -28.99 5.46
CA ARG A 117 0.04 -28.73 4.90
C ARG A 117 -1.13 -29.23 5.78
N ALA A 118 -0.88 -30.26 6.58
CA ALA A 118 -1.89 -30.84 7.46
C ALA A 118 -2.07 -30.05 8.79
N LEU A 119 -1.21 -29.05 9.06
CA LEU A 119 -1.33 -28.24 10.26
C LEU A 119 -2.66 -27.48 10.31
N ALA A 120 -3.27 -27.46 11.48
CA ALA A 120 -4.33 -26.50 11.75
C ALA A 120 -3.77 -25.06 11.68
N PRO A 121 -4.53 -24.06 11.17
CA PRO A 121 -4.06 -22.68 11.07
C PRO A 121 -3.43 -22.15 12.36
N ALA A 122 -4.02 -22.43 13.52
CA ALA A 122 -3.50 -21.99 14.82
C ALA A 122 -2.08 -22.53 15.11
N GLN A 123 -1.78 -23.76 14.71
CA GLN A 123 -0.45 -24.36 14.88
C GLN A 123 0.59 -23.67 13.97
N LEU A 124 0.23 -23.41 12.72
CA LEU A 124 1.06 -22.66 11.79
C LEU A 124 1.36 -21.24 12.31
N PHE A 125 0.34 -20.51 12.76
CA PHE A 125 0.52 -19.16 13.30
C PHE A 125 1.38 -19.16 14.58
N ALA A 126 1.18 -20.12 15.49
CA ALA A 126 1.99 -20.23 16.69
C ALA A 126 3.48 -20.50 16.38
N ALA A 127 3.77 -21.40 15.45
CA ALA A 127 5.14 -21.68 15.01
C ALA A 127 5.78 -20.46 14.31
N TRP A 128 5.03 -19.80 13.44
CA TRP A 128 5.47 -18.60 12.75
C TRP A 128 5.75 -17.45 13.71
N ASP A 129 4.87 -17.20 14.69
CA ASP A 129 5.08 -16.17 15.72
C ASP A 129 6.31 -16.47 16.58
N ALA A 130 6.52 -17.72 16.97
CA ALA A 130 7.71 -18.12 17.75
C ALA A 130 9.02 -17.90 16.97
N VAL A 131 9.02 -18.06 15.66
CA VAL A 131 10.24 -17.91 14.83
C VAL A 131 10.49 -16.44 14.49
N ARG A 132 9.48 -15.67 14.06
CA ARG A 132 9.65 -14.27 13.65
C ARG A 132 10.09 -13.32 14.76
N THR A 133 9.91 -13.72 16.02
CA THR A 133 10.39 -12.96 17.20
C THR A 133 11.86 -13.22 17.52
N GLN A 134 12.48 -14.21 16.89
CA GLN A 134 13.91 -14.50 17.09
C GLN A 134 14.76 -13.41 16.44
N PRO A 135 15.87 -12.95 17.07
CA PRO A 135 16.67 -11.82 16.59
C PRO A 135 17.14 -11.96 15.14
N GLN A 136 17.55 -13.17 14.72
CA GLN A 136 18.04 -13.44 13.35
C GLN A 136 16.96 -13.40 12.28
N PHE A 137 15.68 -13.46 12.67
CA PHE A 137 14.53 -13.49 11.78
C PHE A 137 13.60 -12.27 11.96
N LYS A 138 14.03 -11.29 12.74
CA LYS A 138 13.24 -10.08 12.99
C LYS A 138 12.86 -9.37 11.69
N GLY A 139 11.58 -9.14 11.51
CA GLY A 139 11.03 -8.47 10.32
C GLY A 139 10.78 -9.41 9.13
N MET A 140 11.00 -10.73 9.29
CA MET A 140 10.72 -11.72 8.25
C MET A 140 9.34 -12.36 8.38
N GLY A 141 8.88 -12.97 7.28
CA GLY A 141 7.69 -13.85 7.26
C GLY A 141 6.46 -13.27 6.57
N CYS A 142 6.49 -12.00 6.14
CA CYS A 142 5.41 -11.37 5.35
C CYS A 142 5.95 -10.49 4.23
N GLU A 143 7.18 -10.72 3.77
CA GLU A 143 7.76 -9.93 2.68
C GLU A 143 7.52 -10.60 1.32
N PRO A 144 7.42 -9.78 0.24
CA PRO A 144 7.44 -10.30 -1.12
C PRO A 144 8.78 -10.96 -1.44
N VAL A 145 8.77 -11.89 -2.38
CA VAL A 145 9.99 -12.55 -2.87
C VAL A 145 10.14 -12.40 -4.37
N VAL A 146 11.38 -12.34 -4.85
CA VAL A 146 11.68 -12.52 -6.28
C VAL A 146 11.54 -14.01 -6.58
N ASP A 147 10.42 -14.38 -7.16
CA ASP A 147 10.02 -15.78 -7.41
C ASP A 147 10.09 -16.16 -8.89
N GLY A 148 10.52 -15.21 -9.74
CA GLY A 148 10.61 -15.40 -11.19
C GLY A 148 9.26 -15.41 -11.92
N ARG A 149 8.14 -15.26 -11.21
CA ARG A 149 6.78 -15.28 -11.75
C ARG A 149 6.00 -14.00 -11.43
N PHE A 150 5.68 -13.77 -10.16
CA PHE A 150 4.98 -12.57 -9.72
C PHE A 150 5.95 -11.39 -9.66
N GLN A 151 7.12 -11.59 -9.07
CA GLN A 151 8.23 -10.64 -9.07
C GLN A 151 9.44 -11.27 -9.79
N VAL A 152 9.83 -10.70 -10.91
CA VAL A 152 10.99 -11.19 -11.70
C VAL A 152 12.29 -10.46 -11.36
N LYS A 153 12.18 -9.30 -10.73
CA LYS A 153 13.26 -8.44 -10.25
C LYS A 153 12.88 -7.85 -8.89
N THR A 154 13.85 -7.35 -8.16
CA THR A 154 13.57 -6.51 -6.98
C THR A 154 12.88 -5.20 -7.40
N GLY A 155 12.18 -4.54 -6.47
CA GLY A 155 11.57 -3.25 -6.72
C GLY A 155 12.56 -2.20 -7.24
N PRO A 156 13.74 -1.99 -6.59
CA PRO A 156 14.77 -1.07 -7.09
C PRO A 156 15.27 -1.40 -8.50
N GLU A 157 15.47 -2.67 -8.84
CA GLU A 157 15.88 -3.08 -10.19
C GLU A 157 14.81 -2.80 -11.23
N THR A 158 13.52 -3.05 -10.90
CA THR A 158 12.38 -2.75 -11.77
C THR A 158 12.29 -1.25 -12.04
N LEU A 159 12.44 -0.43 -10.99
CA LEU A 159 12.41 1.03 -11.11
C LEU A 159 13.63 1.59 -11.84
N ALA A 160 14.82 1.00 -11.66
CA ALA A 160 16.03 1.41 -12.40
C ALA A 160 15.94 1.09 -13.89
N ALA A 161 15.20 0.03 -14.25
CA ALA A 161 14.94 -0.35 -15.63
C ALA A 161 13.70 0.34 -16.24
N ASP A 162 13.00 1.20 -15.47
CA ASP A 162 11.76 1.88 -15.87
C ASP A 162 10.65 0.91 -16.32
N GLU A 163 10.56 -0.25 -15.64
CA GLU A 163 9.63 -1.33 -16.00
C GLU A 163 8.34 -1.36 -15.14
N GLN A 164 8.15 -0.42 -14.21
CA GLN A 164 6.88 -0.25 -13.49
C GLN A 164 5.75 0.09 -14.46
N GLN A 165 4.50 -0.12 -14.06
CA GLN A 165 3.37 0.28 -14.89
C GLN A 165 3.26 1.81 -14.96
N HIS A 166 3.28 2.38 -16.17
CA HIS A 166 3.06 3.81 -16.44
C HIS A 166 1.57 4.08 -16.58
N ILE A 167 0.93 4.35 -15.45
CA ILE A 167 -0.50 4.68 -15.33
C ILE A 167 -0.63 5.91 -14.41
N PRO A 168 -1.78 6.59 -14.36
CA PRO A 168 -2.01 7.65 -13.38
C PRO A 168 -1.99 7.14 -11.94
N TYR A 169 -1.41 7.95 -11.03
CA TYR A 169 -1.30 7.63 -9.60
C TYR A 169 -1.84 8.75 -8.72
N LEU A 170 -2.55 8.39 -7.65
CA LEU A 170 -2.67 9.20 -6.45
C LEU A 170 -1.78 8.58 -5.36
N ILE A 171 -0.95 9.39 -4.70
CA ILE A 171 -0.09 8.93 -3.61
C ILE A 171 0.00 10.00 -2.53
N GLY A 172 -0.13 9.61 -1.26
CA GLY A 172 -0.02 10.57 -0.18
C GLY A 172 -0.04 9.93 1.20
N PHE A 173 -0.13 10.78 2.22
CA PHE A 173 0.03 10.36 3.60
C PHE A 173 -0.53 11.42 4.56
N THR A 174 -0.54 11.10 5.87
CA THR A 174 -1.03 11.96 6.95
C THR A 174 0.13 12.63 7.72
N SER A 175 -0.13 13.76 8.38
CA SER A 175 0.92 14.55 9.06
C SER A 175 1.54 13.85 10.26
N GLU A 176 0.76 13.10 11.05
CA GLU A 176 1.18 12.30 12.19
C GLU A 176 1.22 10.79 11.85
N ASP A 177 1.67 10.48 10.63
CA ASP A 177 1.85 9.11 10.15
C ASP A 177 3.00 8.38 10.86
N ILE A 178 3.17 7.08 10.61
CA ILE A 178 4.22 6.25 11.26
C ILE A 178 5.63 6.78 10.95
N VAL A 179 5.89 7.15 9.69
CA VAL A 179 7.21 7.64 9.22
C VAL A 179 7.04 8.76 8.18
N PRO A 180 6.36 9.87 8.52
CA PRO A 180 5.90 10.84 7.54
C PRO A 180 6.99 11.47 6.66
N PRO A 181 8.22 11.78 7.13
CA PRO A 181 9.28 12.28 6.25
C PRO A 181 9.67 11.28 5.16
N TYR A 182 9.70 9.99 5.47
CA TYR A 182 10.02 8.94 4.50
C TYR A 182 8.87 8.73 3.52
N LEU A 183 7.62 8.78 3.99
CA LEU A 183 6.44 8.68 3.12
C LEU A 183 6.39 9.82 2.11
N TYR A 184 6.71 11.05 2.55
CA TYR A 184 6.83 12.19 1.63
C TYR A 184 7.88 11.96 0.55
N GLN A 185 9.09 11.57 0.94
CA GLN A 185 10.17 11.33 -0.02
C GLN A 185 9.81 10.21 -1.00
N MET A 186 9.27 9.09 -0.50
CA MET A 186 8.84 7.97 -1.33
C MET A 186 7.76 8.36 -2.34
N ALA A 187 6.78 9.17 -1.91
CA ALA A 187 5.70 9.67 -2.77
C ALA A 187 6.25 10.63 -3.84
N GLN A 188 7.13 11.56 -3.45
CA GLN A 188 7.73 12.53 -4.35
C GLN A 188 8.58 11.83 -5.43
N ASP A 189 9.44 10.88 -5.03
CA ASP A 189 10.28 10.12 -5.95
C ASP A 189 9.45 9.27 -6.91
N TRP A 190 8.30 8.73 -6.43
CA TRP A 190 7.37 8.00 -7.29
C TRP A 190 6.73 8.90 -8.34
N CYS A 191 6.20 10.05 -7.92
CA CYS A 191 5.58 11.01 -8.83
C CYS A 191 6.58 11.55 -9.86
N ALA A 192 7.82 11.81 -9.46
CA ALA A 192 8.87 12.30 -10.37
C ALA A 192 9.21 11.30 -11.49
N ARG A 193 8.95 10.00 -11.28
CA ARG A 193 9.18 8.92 -12.27
C ARG A 193 7.96 8.60 -13.13
N ASN A 194 6.77 8.94 -12.66
CA ASN A 194 5.52 8.54 -13.31
C ASN A 194 4.71 9.79 -13.64
N ALA A 195 4.52 10.06 -14.92
CA ALA A 195 3.66 11.14 -15.38
C ALA A 195 2.22 10.95 -14.85
N ASP A 196 1.43 12.03 -14.84
CA ASP A 196 0.05 12.04 -14.35
C ASP A 196 -0.10 11.54 -12.91
N SER A 197 0.89 11.82 -12.07
CA SER A 197 0.89 11.47 -10.65
C SER A 197 0.60 12.69 -9.78
N TYR A 198 -0.27 12.49 -8.79
CA TYR A 198 -0.77 13.53 -7.91
C TYR A 198 -0.47 13.16 -6.46
N GLY A 199 0.12 14.11 -5.72
CA GLY A 199 0.46 13.93 -4.31
C GLY A 199 -0.51 14.63 -3.38
N TRP A 200 -0.93 14.00 -2.27
CA TRP A 200 -1.68 14.65 -1.21
C TRP A 200 -0.99 14.56 0.14
N PHE A 201 -1.27 15.55 0.98
CA PHE A 201 -0.87 15.61 2.37
C PHE A 201 -2.07 15.95 3.23
N PHE A 202 -2.47 15.03 4.11
CA PHE A 202 -3.62 15.20 4.98
C PHE A 202 -3.15 15.65 6.37
N ASP A 203 -3.54 16.86 6.79
CA ASP A 203 -3.16 17.46 8.07
C ASP A 203 -4.36 17.97 8.90
N ARG A 204 -5.53 17.38 8.68
CA ARG A 204 -6.72 17.68 9.48
C ARG A 204 -6.58 17.10 10.88
N GLN A 205 -6.54 17.96 11.90
CA GLN A 205 -6.73 17.53 13.28
C GLN A 205 -8.14 16.95 13.43
N LEU A 206 -8.25 15.64 13.67
CA LEU A 206 -9.56 15.02 13.85
C LEU A 206 -10.20 15.48 15.15
N PRO A 207 -11.51 15.80 15.17
CA PRO A 207 -12.19 16.20 16.39
C PRO A 207 -12.34 15.04 17.37
N GLY A 208 -12.37 15.33 18.68
CA GLY A 208 -12.62 14.35 19.75
C GLY A 208 -11.39 13.88 20.53
N ASP A 209 -10.18 14.12 20.01
CA ASP A 209 -8.90 13.95 20.70
C ASP A 209 -7.84 14.88 20.09
N ASP A 210 -6.60 14.81 20.60
CA ASP A 210 -5.47 15.67 20.19
C ASP A 210 -4.38 14.92 19.41
N ARG A 211 -4.72 13.75 18.82
CA ARG A 211 -3.76 12.89 18.13
C ARG A 211 -3.40 13.35 16.71
N GLY A 212 -3.91 14.47 16.25
CA GLY A 212 -3.65 15.02 14.92
C GLY A 212 -4.27 14.18 13.79
N ALA A 213 -3.58 14.16 12.66
CA ALA A 213 -3.91 13.34 11.49
C ALA A 213 -3.04 12.07 11.50
N TRP A 214 -3.36 11.16 12.40
CA TRP A 214 -2.61 9.91 12.61
C TRP A 214 -2.82 8.91 11.45
N HIS A 215 -1.98 7.90 11.39
CA HIS A 215 -1.99 6.85 10.37
C HIS A 215 -3.39 6.27 10.12
N SER A 216 -3.89 6.31 8.90
CA SER A 216 -5.22 5.86 8.46
C SER A 216 -6.39 6.80 8.80
N SER A 217 -6.15 7.95 9.44
CA SER A 217 -7.22 8.87 9.88
C SER A 217 -7.96 9.54 8.71
N ASP A 218 -7.36 9.61 7.54
CA ASP A 218 -7.93 10.14 6.31
C ASP A 218 -8.97 9.21 5.65
N LEU A 219 -9.02 7.94 6.04
CA LEU A 219 -9.92 6.96 5.40
C LEU A 219 -11.40 7.31 5.55
N TRP A 220 -11.84 7.84 6.70
CA TRP A 220 -13.22 8.27 6.86
C TRP A 220 -13.61 9.36 5.87
N TYR A 221 -12.67 10.24 5.53
CA TYR A 221 -12.88 11.32 4.56
C TYR A 221 -12.89 10.77 3.13
N TRP A 222 -11.92 9.94 2.76
CA TRP A 222 -11.85 9.33 1.41
C TRP A 222 -13.07 8.49 1.05
N PHE A 223 -13.69 7.86 2.04
CA PHE A 223 -14.87 7.00 1.81
C PHE A 223 -16.20 7.66 2.19
N GLY A 224 -16.22 8.92 2.63
CA GLY A 224 -17.45 9.60 3.01
C GLY A 224 -18.16 8.95 4.21
N THR A 225 -17.42 8.31 5.11
CA THR A 225 -17.98 7.47 6.19
C THR A 225 -17.93 8.13 7.56
N LEU A 226 -17.81 9.47 7.62
CA LEU A 226 -17.73 10.23 8.87
C LEU A 226 -18.87 9.89 9.85
N ALA A 227 -20.09 9.71 9.33
CA ALA A 227 -21.27 9.40 10.15
C ALA A 227 -21.20 8.04 10.88
N HIS A 228 -20.29 7.16 10.49
CA HIS A 228 -20.07 5.86 11.13
C HIS A 228 -18.98 5.88 12.20
N CYS A 229 -18.40 7.05 12.48
CA CYS A 229 -17.38 7.26 13.50
C CYS A 229 -17.98 7.97 14.72
N TRP A 230 -17.49 7.68 15.92
CA TRP A 230 -17.93 8.31 17.19
C TRP A 230 -17.55 9.78 17.32
N ARG A 231 -16.65 10.29 16.46
CA ARG A 231 -16.08 11.64 16.54
C ARG A 231 -17.13 12.71 16.23
N PRO A 232 -17.10 13.86 16.92
CA PRO A 232 -18.02 14.98 16.68
C PRO A 232 -17.57 15.79 15.45
N PHE A 233 -17.67 15.18 14.26
CA PHE A 233 -17.34 15.85 13.02
C PHE A 233 -18.25 17.06 12.78
N THR A 234 -17.69 18.09 12.18
CA THR A 234 -18.33 19.38 11.91
C THR A 234 -18.71 19.50 10.42
N GLU A 235 -19.35 20.61 10.06
CA GLU A 235 -19.61 20.96 8.66
C GLU A 235 -18.32 21.08 7.84
N LYS A 236 -17.22 21.57 8.45
CA LYS A 236 -15.90 21.61 7.82
C LYS A 236 -15.41 20.21 7.42
N ASP A 237 -15.57 19.24 8.30
CA ASP A 237 -15.18 17.86 8.03
C ASP A 237 -16.03 17.23 6.92
N THR A 238 -17.33 17.50 6.94
CA THR A 238 -18.27 17.02 5.92
C THR A 238 -17.93 17.61 4.55
N ALA A 239 -17.64 18.92 4.49
CA ALA A 239 -17.23 19.58 3.24
C ALA A 239 -15.90 19.05 2.71
N LEU A 240 -14.89 18.89 3.58
CA LEU A 240 -13.61 18.31 3.21
C LEU A 240 -13.77 16.86 2.70
N SER A 241 -14.57 16.05 3.39
CA SER A 241 -14.84 14.66 2.97
C SER A 241 -15.53 14.63 1.59
N ALA A 242 -16.50 15.50 1.34
CA ALA A 242 -17.15 15.61 0.03
C ALA A 242 -16.15 15.93 -1.08
N GLN A 243 -15.26 16.90 -0.87
CA GLN A 243 -14.19 17.24 -1.82
C GLN A 243 -13.26 16.04 -2.08
N MET A 244 -12.84 15.32 -1.02
CA MET A 244 -11.96 14.17 -1.16
C MET A 244 -12.62 13.02 -1.93
N VAL A 245 -13.90 12.75 -1.69
CA VAL A 245 -14.69 11.77 -2.45
C VAL A 245 -14.79 12.18 -3.92
N ASP A 246 -15.01 13.47 -4.21
CA ASP A 246 -15.10 13.98 -5.59
C ASP A 246 -13.76 13.85 -6.31
N TYR A 247 -12.64 14.20 -5.67
CA TYR A 247 -11.30 13.97 -6.24
C TYR A 247 -11.06 12.50 -6.56
N LEU A 248 -11.35 11.60 -5.62
CA LEU A 248 -11.14 10.16 -5.80
C LEU A 248 -12.01 9.61 -6.93
N THR A 249 -13.29 10.01 -6.99
CA THR A 249 -14.21 9.54 -8.03
C THR A 249 -13.87 10.08 -9.42
N ASN A 250 -13.44 11.35 -9.52
CA ASN A 250 -12.96 11.93 -10.78
C ASN A 250 -11.71 11.19 -11.26
N PHE A 251 -10.74 10.96 -10.37
CA PHE A 251 -9.55 10.18 -10.67
C PHE A 251 -9.91 8.76 -11.12
N ALA A 252 -10.78 8.07 -10.40
CA ALA A 252 -11.21 6.73 -10.75
C ALA A 252 -11.90 6.67 -12.13
N LYS A 253 -12.62 7.71 -12.52
CA LYS A 253 -13.27 7.82 -13.84
C LYS A 253 -12.28 8.11 -14.97
N THR A 254 -11.36 9.03 -14.75
CA THR A 254 -10.60 9.67 -15.86
C THR A 254 -9.08 9.58 -15.74
N GLY A 255 -8.52 9.26 -14.55
CA GLY A 255 -7.10 9.41 -14.22
C GLY A 255 -6.70 10.82 -13.80
N ASN A 256 -7.64 11.79 -13.85
CA ASN A 256 -7.43 13.16 -13.40
C ASN A 256 -8.41 13.47 -12.24
N PRO A 257 -7.91 13.89 -11.06
CA PRO A 257 -8.77 14.15 -9.90
C PRO A 257 -9.58 15.45 -10.02
N ASN A 258 -9.22 16.35 -10.91
CA ASN A 258 -9.79 17.69 -10.99
C ASN A 258 -11.26 17.69 -11.45
N GLY A 259 -12.02 18.68 -10.98
CA GLY A 259 -13.42 18.94 -11.33
C GLY A 259 -13.71 20.43 -11.30
N ALA A 260 -14.86 20.87 -11.84
CA ALA A 260 -15.20 22.29 -12.03
C ALA A 260 -15.24 23.08 -10.71
N ASP A 261 -15.70 22.45 -9.64
CA ASP A 261 -15.94 23.12 -8.34
C ASP A 261 -14.87 22.71 -7.30
N LEU A 262 -13.76 22.10 -7.73
CA LEU A 262 -12.67 21.68 -6.86
C LEU A 262 -11.45 22.58 -7.04
N PRO A 263 -10.71 22.91 -5.95
CA PRO A 263 -9.38 23.48 -6.07
C PRO A 263 -8.49 22.67 -6.99
N GLN A 264 -7.71 23.37 -7.83
CA GLN A 264 -6.87 22.71 -8.82
C GLN A 264 -5.79 21.87 -8.17
N TRP A 265 -5.79 20.56 -8.45
CA TRP A 265 -4.75 19.62 -8.05
C TRP A 265 -3.74 19.47 -9.20
N GLN A 266 -2.50 19.93 -8.99
CA GLN A 266 -1.43 19.83 -9.98
C GLN A 266 -0.69 18.50 -9.84
N THR A 267 -0.15 18.01 -10.95
CA THR A 267 0.74 16.84 -10.94
C THR A 267 2.05 17.18 -10.22
N VAL A 268 2.57 16.23 -9.47
CA VAL A 268 3.89 16.34 -8.82
C VAL A 268 4.95 15.89 -9.81
N THR A 269 5.99 16.71 -9.97
CA THR A 269 7.13 16.45 -10.86
C THR A 269 8.43 16.77 -10.13
N ALA A 270 9.58 16.57 -10.77
CA ALA A 270 10.87 17.00 -10.22
C ALA A 270 10.98 18.52 -10.00
N GLN A 271 10.20 19.34 -10.75
CA GLN A 271 10.18 20.80 -10.66
C GLN A 271 8.99 21.32 -9.84
N GLN A 272 7.87 20.61 -9.84
CA GLN A 272 6.66 20.93 -9.05
C GLN A 272 6.53 19.89 -7.93
N THR A 273 6.93 20.27 -6.73
CA THR A 273 7.03 19.39 -5.56
C THR A 273 5.93 19.60 -4.53
N ASP A 274 5.01 20.56 -4.77
CA ASP A 274 3.88 20.80 -3.88
C ASP A 274 2.87 19.65 -3.95
N PHE A 275 2.27 19.36 -2.80
CA PHE A 275 1.20 18.39 -2.65
C PHE A 275 -0.12 19.10 -2.41
N LEU A 276 -1.24 18.46 -2.74
CA LEU A 276 -2.54 18.96 -2.34
C LEU A 276 -2.68 18.84 -0.82
N ARG A 277 -2.83 19.99 -0.15
CA ARG A 277 -3.05 20.07 1.30
C ARG A 277 -4.54 19.88 1.58
N LEU A 278 -4.84 18.87 2.41
CA LEU A 278 -6.20 18.48 2.79
C LEU A 278 -6.31 18.53 4.33
N GLY A 279 -6.84 19.61 4.89
CA GLY A 279 -6.78 19.70 6.34
C GLY A 279 -7.37 20.92 6.99
N GLU A 280 -6.58 21.60 7.84
CA GLU A 280 -7.03 22.74 8.65
C GLU A 280 -7.27 23.98 7.80
N GLU A 281 -6.41 24.25 6.85
CA GLU A 281 -6.58 25.33 5.87
C GLU A 281 -7.52 24.88 4.74
N PRO A 282 -8.10 25.82 3.99
CA PRO A 282 -8.79 25.47 2.75
C PRO A 282 -7.89 24.67 1.82
N THR A 283 -8.47 23.72 1.13
CA THR A 283 -7.75 22.83 0.18
C THR A 283 -6.95 23.66 -0.84
N HIS A 284 -5.64 23.44 -0.92
CA HIS A 284 -4.74 24.16 -1.82
C HIS A 284 -3.48 23.36 -2.13
N MET A 285 -2.76 23.73 -3.20
CA MET A 285 -1.42 23.22 -3.44
C MET A 285 -0.42 23.93 -2.50
N GLY A 286 0.45 23.17 -1.86
CA GLY A 286 1.43 23.72 -0.94
C GLY A 286 2.60 22.78 -0.66
N SER A 287 3.71 23.39 -0.25
CA SER A 287 4.89 22.64 0.14
C SER A 287 4.65 21.86 1.44
N VAL A 288 5.32 20.72 1.55
CA VAL A 288 5.36 19.92 2.79
C VAL A 288 6.59 20.30 3.59
N ASP A 289 6.39 20.73 4.83
CA ASP A 289 7.49 21.10 5.74
C ASP A 289 8.16 19.83 6.31
N VAL A 290 9.24 19.41 5.68
CA VAL A 290 10.00 18.22 6.09
C VAL A 290 10.60 18.35 7.50
N GLN A 291 10.96 19.57 7.93
CA GLN A 291 11.50 19.79 9.28
C GLN A 291 10.42 19.57 10.34
N LYS A 292 9.20 20.02 10.07
CA LYS A 292 8.04 19.75 10.91
C LYS A 292 7.73 18.25 10.96
N LEU A 293 7.79 17.54 9.84
CA LEU A 293 7.58 16.08 9.80
C LEU A 293 8.64 15.32 10.60
N LEU A 294 9.91 15.73 10.53
CA LEU A 294 10.99 15.14 11.32
C LEU A 294 10.78 15.38 12.81
N TRP A 295 10.37 16.58 13.19
CA TRP A 295 10.05 16.90 14.58
C TRP A 295 8.86 16.06 15.08
N THR A 296 7.80 15.95 14.30
CA THR A 296 6.61 15.13 14.61
C THR A 296 7.01 13.67 14.86
N MET A 297 7.77 13.07 13.95
CA MET A 297 8.23 11.69 14.07
C MET A 297 9.05 11.42 15.34
N GLN A 298 9.79 12.43 15.83
CA GLN A 298 10.63 12.33 17.03
C GLN A 298 9.87 12.57 18.34
N ASN A 299 8.79 13.34 18.31
CA ASN A 299 8.14 13.90 19.51
C ASN A 299 6.68 13.45 19.68
N VAL A 300 6.04 12.92 18.64
CA VAL A 300 4.67 12.41 18.71
C VAL A 300 4.72 10.89 18.65
N PRO A 301 4.20 10.16 19.66
CA PRO A 301 4.17 8.70 19.64
C PRO A 301 3.38 8.20 18.43
N ALA A 302 3.93 7.24 17.71
CA ALA A 302 3.17 6.54 16.67
C ALA A 302 1.96 5.84 17.30
N VAL A 303 0.78 6.03 16.73
CA VAL A 303 -0.45 5.44 17.25
C VAL A 303 -0.39 3.92 17.07
N GLY A 304 -0.32 3.19 18.16
CA GLY A 304 -0.26 1.73 18.18
C GLY A 304 0.55 1.13 19.32
N GLU A 305 1.11 1.97 20.20
CA GLU A 305 1.72 1.54 21.47
C GLU A 305 0.78 1.78 22.66
#